data_9c72d37557138f8d080efb8b8e31b287
#
_entry.id   9c72d37557138f8d080efb8b8e31b287
#
_cell.length_a   1.000
_cell.length_b   1.000
_cell.length_c   1.000
_cell.angle_alpha   90.00
_cell.angle_beta   90.00
_cell.angle_gamma   90.00
#
_symmetry.space_group_name_H-M   'P 1'
#
loop_
_entity.id
_entity.type
_entity.pdbx_description
1 polymer ?
#
loop_
_entity_poly.entity_id
_entity_poly.type
_entity_poly.pdbx_seq_one_letter_code
_entity_poly.pdbx_strand_id
1 'polypeptide(L)'
;ITSDNEHYPQLPKGWYICKLKSICSFLSRGKSPQYSDDDKQYPVFAQKCNLKNGGISLKQARFLAPTTICKWNEKYKLRNGDILVNSTGTGTVGRATVFNESYLGAYPFVVPDSHISVIRTVKEIESQYIYYFISAPTTQQYLEEHLTGSTNQKELYIGVLEDLIVALPSQKEQVQIVKHVRKMFEYLNSIAENL
;
A
#
# COMPACT_ATOMS: atom_id res chain seq x y z
N ILE A 1 18.38 -7.60 -23.30
CA ILE A 1 17.39 -6.53 -23.07
C ILE A 1 16.14 -6.98 -23.77
N THR A 2 15.25 -7.60 -23.04
CA THR A 2 14.11 -8.37 -23.54
C THR A 2 12.81 -7.62 -23.27
N SER A 3 11.89 -7.71 -24.20
CA SER A 3 10.42 -7.63 -24.24
C SER A 3 9.58 -7.03 -23.09
N ASP A 4 10.13 -6.62 -21.96
CA ASP A 4 9.40 -6.07 -20.81
C ASP A 4 9.01 -4.57 -20.99
N ASN A 5 9.31 -3.99 -22.14
CA ASN A 5 9.09 -2.56 -22.45
C ASN A 5 7.75 -2.28 -23.17
N GLU A 6 6.88 -3.26 -23.34
CA GLU A 6 5.62 -3.05 -24.10
C GLU A 6 4.69 -2.02 -23.43
N HIS A 7 4.79 -1.83 -22.12
CA HIS A 7 4.00 -0.81 -21.40
C HIS A 7 4.63 0.59 -21.42
N TYR A 8 5.93 0.70 -21.71
CA TYR A 8 6.65 1.99 -21.73
C TYR A 8 7.58 2.07 -22.93
N PRO A 9 7.05 2.21 -24.17
CA PRO A 9 7.85 2.17 -25.38
C PRO A 9 8.89 3.29 -25.47
N GLN A 10 8.72 4.39 -24.71
CA GLN A 10 9.69 5.49 -24.63
C GLN A 10 9.67 6.10 -23.23
N LEU A 11 10.63 5.71 -22.40
CA LEU A 11 10.84 6.36 -21.10
C LEU A 11 11.53 7.72 -21.29
N PRO A 12 11.17 8.73 -20.46
CA PRO A 12 11.93 9.96 -20.38
C PRO A 12 13.42 9.71 -20.06
N LYS A 13 14.30 10.58 -20.55
CA LYS A 13 15.73 10.47 -20.26
C LYS A 13 15.98 10.51 -18.74
N GLY A 14 16.71 9.53 -18.23
CA GLY A 14 17.04 9.42 -16.80
C GLY A 14 16.04 8.62 -15.97
N TRP A 15 15.00 8.07 -16.61
CA TRP A 15 14.10 7.11 -15.97
C TRP A 15 14.62 5.68 -16.16
N TYR A 16 14.33 4.82 -15.19
CA TYR A 16 14.72 3.42 -15.20
C TYR A 16 13.48 2.54 -15.00
N ILE A 17 13.54 1.32 -15.54
CA ILE A 17 12.57 0.28 -15.28
C ILE A 17 13.12 -0.68 -14.24
N CYS A 18 12.34 -1.00 -13.23
CA CYS A 18 12.70 -1.98 -12.23
C CYS A 18 11.47 -2.71 -11.67
N LYS A 19 11.69 -3.89 -11.09
CA LYS A 19 10.64 -4.56 -10.32
C LYS A 19 10.41 -3.87 -8.98
N LEU A 20 9.16 -3.76 -8.53
CA LEU A 20 8.80 -3.15 -7.25
C LEU A 20 9.62 -3.76 -6.09
N LYS A 21 9.80 -5.07 -6.09
CA LYS A 21 10.62 -5.77 -5.08
C LYS A 21 12.02 -5.21 -4.93
N SER A 22 12.66 -4.80 -6.03
CA SER A 22 14.06 -4.32 -6.04
C SER A 22 14.26 -2.97 -5.34
N ILE A 23 13.18 -2.22 -5.12
CA ILE A 23 13.18 -0.90 -4.46
C ILE A 23 12.51 -0.93 -3.08
N CYS A 24 12.25 -2.13 -2.54
CA CYS A 24 11.62 -2.32 -1.24
C CYS A 24 12.63 -2.84 -0.20
N SER A 25 12.60 -2.26 0.98
CA SER A 25 13.26 -2.80 2.18
C SER A 25 12.40 -3.88 2.88
N PHE A 26 11.08 -3.84 2.65
CA PHE A 26 10.12 -4.84 3.11
C PHE A 26 8.94 -4.90 2.13
N LEU A 27 8.66 -6.09 1.63
CA LEU A 27 7.50 -6.39 0.79
C LEU A 27 6.96 -7.75 1.22
N SER A 28 5.84 -7.77 1.92
CA SER A 28 5.28 -9.00 2.47
C SER A 28 3.81 -8.80 2.82
N ARG A 29 3.07 -9.89 2.81
CA ARG A 29 1.76 -9.93 3.48
C ARG A 29 1.94 -9.90 5.00
N GLY A 30 0.94 -9.37 5.69
CA GLY A 30 0.83 -9.52 7.13
C GLY A 30 0.62 -10.99 7.53
N LYS A 31 0.32 -11.22 8.80
CA LYS A 31 0.12 -12.56 9.36
C LYS A 31 -1.31 -12.72 9.86
N SER A 32 -1.76 -13.97 9.98
CA SER A 32 -3.02 -14.28 10.65
C SER A 32 -2.90 -13.99 12.15
N PRO A 33 -3.66 -13.02 12.69
CA PRO A 33 -3.58 -12.65 14.09
C PRO A 33 -4.43 -13.56 14.96
N GLN A 34 -4.06 -13.67 16.22
CA GLN A 34 -4.97 -14.11 17.28
C GLN A 34 -5.54 -12.84 17.93
N TYR A 35 -6.85 -12.77 18.03
CA TYR A 35 -7.54 -11.58 18.53
C TYR A 35 -7.88 -11.69 20.01
N SER A 36 -7.95 -10.53 20.69
CA SER A 36 -8.54 -10.36 22.00
C SER A 36 -9.81 -9.52 21.86
N ASP A 37 -10.84 -9.86 22.61
CA ASP A 37 -12.04 -9.03 22.73
C ASP A 37 -11.97 -8.09 23.95
N ASP A 38 -11.14 -8.43 24.93
CA ASP A 38 -10.98 -7.70 26.20
C ASP A 38 -9.87 -6.65 26.13
N ASP A 39 -8.69 -7.02 25.61
CA ASP A 39 -7.55 -6.12 25.47
C ASP A 39 -7.65 -5.33 24.13
N LYS A 40 -7.60 -4.00 24.25
CA LYS A 40 -7.72 -3.08 23.09
C LYS A 40 -6.49 -2.20 22.89
N GLN A 41 -5.30 -2.70 23.22
CA GLN A 41 -4.06 -1.93 23.12
C GLN A 41 -3.37 -2.02 21.75
N TYR A 42 -3.48 -3.16 21.04
CA TYR A 42 -2.67 -3.45 19.86
C TYR A 42 -3.55 -3.69 18.64
N PRO A 43 -3.96 -2.64 17.93
CA PRO A 43 -4.86 -2.79 16.79
C PRO A 43 -4.22 -3.54 15.63
N VAL A 44 -5.07 -4.27 14.91
CA VAL A 44 -4.72 -4.99 13.69
C VAL A 44 -5.33 -4.25 12.50
N PHE A 45 -4.49 -3.84 11.58
CA PHE A 45 -4.90 -3.23 10.32
C PHE A 45 -5.45 -4.31 9.38
N ALA A 46 -6.74 -4.25 9.12
CA ALA A 46 -7.46 -5.13 8.20
C ALA A 46 -8.03 -4.32 7.03
N GLN A 47 -8.56 -4.99 6.01
CA GLN A 47 -9.12 -4.35 4.80
C GLN A 47 -10.09 -3.19 5.10
N LYS A 48 -10.94 -3.34 6.12
CA LYS A 48 -11.91 -2.32 6.51
C LYS A 48 -11.30 -1.08 7.15
N CYS A 49 -10.02 -1.15 7.56
CA CYS A 49 -9.27 -0.01 8.04
C CYS A 49 -8.80 0.90 6.88
N ASN A 50 -8.75 0.36 5.67
CA ASN A 50 -8.40 1.08 4.44
C ASN A 50 -9.68 1.63 3.80
N LEU A 51 -9.93 2.92 3.97
CA LEU A 51 -11.20 3.56 3.63
C LEU A 51 -11.41 3.69 2.11
N LYS A 52 -12.67 3.60 1.68
CA LYS A 52 -13.04 3.71 0.25
C LYS A 52 -12.67 5.06 -0.36
N ASN A 53 -12.84 6.13 0.41
CA ASN A 53 -12.58 7.50 -0.04
C ASN A 53 -11.16 7.98 0.28
N GLY A 54 -10.24 7.03 0.51
CA GLY A 54 -8.87 7.31 0.92
C GLY A 54 -8.68 7.43 2.44
N GLY A 55 -7.43 7.29 2.88
CA GLY A 55 -7.06 7.36 4.29
C GLY A 55 -7.32 6.08 5.07
N ILE A 56 -7.07 6.17 6.36
CA ILE A 56 -7.09 5.06 7.32
C ILE A 56 -8.02 5.37 8.48
N SER A 57 -8.75 4.35 8.95
CA SER A 57 -9.47 4.40 10.22
C SER A 57 -9.28 3.13 11.01
N LEU A 58 -8.81 3.26 12.24
CA LEU A 58 -8.68 2.15 13.18
C LEU A 58 -9.95 1.92 14.03
N LYS A 59 -11.01 2.69 13.81
CA LYS A 59 -12.28 2.57 14.58
C LYS A 59 -12.91 1.17 14.51
N GLN A 60 -12.67 0.45 13.42
CA GLN A 60 -13.17 -0.92 13.21
C GLN A 60 -12.07 -1.97 13.34
N ALA A 61 -10.89 -1.59 13.83
CA ALA A 61 -9.80 -2.54 14.05
C ALA A 61 -10.20 -3.55 15.14
N ARG A 62 -9.79 -4.80 14.96
CA ARG A 62 -9.71 -5.77 16.05
C ARG A 62 -8.34 -5.68 16.69
N PHE A 63 -8.15 -6.30 17.84
CA PHE A 63 -6.94 -6.16 18.62
C PHE A 63 -6.23 -7.50 18.81
N LEU A 64 -4.90 -7.47 18.88
CA LEU A 64 -4.09 -8.66 19.15
C LEU A 64 -4.32 -9.18 20.56
N ALA A 65 -4.34 -10.50 20.70
CA ALA A 65 -4.21 -11.14 22.00
C ALA A 65 -2.81 -10.85 22.58
N PRO A 66 -2.69 -10.30 23.80
CA PRO A 66 -1.40 -9.90 24.40
C PRO A 66 -0.35 -11.01 24.41
N THR A 67 -0.79 -12.26 24.58
CA THR A 67 0.08 -13.45 24.58
C THR A 67 0.78 -13.71 23.23
N THR A 68 0.33 -13.04 22.16
CA THR A 68 0.88 -13.26 20.82
C THR A 68 1.75 -12.12 20.31
N ILE A 69 1.90 -11.03 21.06
CA ILE A 69 2.67 -9.85 20.67
C ILE A 69 4.12 -10.22 20.33
N CYS A 70 4.73 -11.13 21.08
CA CYS A 70 6.10 -11.60 20.84
C CYS A 70 6.31 -12.24 19.45
N LYS A 71 5.24 -12.68 18.77
CA LYS A 71 5.28 -13.25 17.42
C LYS A 71 5.36 -12.17 16.33
N TRP A 72 5.16 -10.89 16.70
CA TRP A 72 5.15 -9.76 15.79
C TRP A 72 6.46 -9.00 15.87
N ASN A 73 7.41 -9.39 15.01
CA ASN A 73 8.72 -8.74 14.92
C ASN A 73 8.56 -7.28 14.45
N GLU A 74 9.53 -6.44 14.77
CA GLU A 74 9.56 -5.02 14.41
C GLU A 74 9.30 -4.74 12.92
N LYS A 75 9.71 -5.66 12.04
CA LYS A 75 9.48 -5.50 10.59
C LYS A 75 8.00 -5.48 10.19
N TYR A 76 7.11 -6.12 10.98
CA TYR A 76 5.67 -6.14 10.73
C TYR A 76 4.92 -4.98 11.40
N LYS A 77 5.52 -4.26 12.31
CA LYS A 77 4.92 -3.03 12.84
C LYS A 77 4.90 -1.99 11.75
N LEU A 78 3.72 -1.43 11.51
CA LEU A 78 3.55 -0.41 10.48
C LEU A 78 4.33 0.84 10.83
N ARG A 79 4.95 1.45 9.83
CA ARG A 79 5.81 2.63 9.93
C ARG A 79 5.33 3.71 8.99
N ASN A 80 5.70 4.91 9.30
CA ASN A 80 5.45 6.06 8.43
C ASN A 80 5.96 5.80 7.00
N GLY A 81 5.10 6.00 6.01
CA GLY A 81 5.41 5.75 4.61
C GLY A 81 5.17 4.32 4.12
N ASP A 82 4.77 3.36 4.98
CA ASP A 82 4.34 2.03 4.51
C ASP A 82 3.12 2.16 3.60
N ILE A 83 3.17 1.56 2.43
CA ILE A 83 2.03 1.47 1.52
C ILE A 83 1.31 0.15 1.82
N LEU A 84 0.03 0.24 2.13
CA LEU A 84 -0.81 -0.87 2.52
C LEU A 84 -1.78 -1.18 1.38
N VAL A 85 -1.73 -2.41 0.86
CA VAL A 85 -2.58 -2.85 -0.25
C VAL A 85 -3.48 -3.97 0.23
N ASN A 86 -4.78 -3.84 0.02
CA ASN A 86 -5.73 -4.92 0.27
C ASN A 86 -5.46 -6.08 -0.69
N SER A 87 -5.06 -7.22 -0.16
CA SER A 87 -4.72 -8.41 -0.96
C SER A 87 -5.91 -9.31 -1.23
N THR A 88 -7.04 -9.10 -0.55
CA THR A 88 -8.28 -9.85 -0.73
C THR A 88 -9.48 -8.93 -0.57
N GLY A 89 -10.68 -9.46 -0.81
CA GLY A 89 -11.95 -8.79 -0.53
C GLY A 89 -12.65 -8.28 -1.78
N THR A 90 -13.91 -8.71 -1.95
CA THR A 90 -14.77 -8.32 -3.07
C THR A 90 -14.90 -6.79 -3.14
N GLY A 91 -14.47 -6.20 -4.26
CA GLY A 91 -14.53 -4.75 -4.50
C GLY A 91 -13.54 -3.90 -3.68
N THR A 92 -12.61 -4.55 -2.96
CA THR A 92 -11.59 -3.84 -2.16
C THR A 92 -10.17 -4.28 -2.46
N VAL A 93 -9.97 -5.42 -3.12
CA VAL A 93 -8.66 -5.91 -3.53
C VAL A 93 -7.96 -4.88 -4.42
N GLY A 94 -6.67 -4.70 -4.24
CA GLY A 94 -5.87 -3.66 -4.94
C GLY A 94 -5.95 -2.26 -4.32
N ARG A 95 -6.94 -1.97 -3.44
CA ARG A 95 -7.02 -0.67 -2.77
C ARG A 95 -5.77 -0.42 -1.95
N ALA A 96 -5.11 0.70 -2.23
CA ALA A 96 -3.89 1.12 -1.56
C ALA A 96 -4.11 2.34 -0.66
N THR A 97 -3.28 2.47 0.37
CA THR A 97 -3.18 3.68 1.20
C THR A 97 -1.76 3.81 1.75
N VAL A 98 -1.37 5.00 2.18
CA VAL A 98 -0.07 5.22 2.85
C VAL A 98 -0.31 5.37 4.34
N PHE A 99 0.40 4.57 5.14
CA PHE A 99 0.36 4.67 6.58
C PHE A 99 1.14 5.89 7.07
N ASN A 100 0.56 6.61 8.00
CA ASN A 100 1.21 7.69 8.73
C ASN A 100 1.05 7.43 10.22
N GLU A 101 2.08 7.64 11.01
CA GLU A 101 2.07 7.41 12.45
C GLU A 101 1.03 8.26 13.19
N SER A 102 0.55 9.37 12.62
CA SER A 102 -0.58 10.13 13.17
C SER A 102 -1.86 9.30 13.31
N TYR A 103 -2.02 8.23 12.53
CA TYR A 103 -3.15 7.29 12.66
C TYR A 103 -3.07 6.40 13.92
N LEU A 104 -1.90 6.29 14.55
CA LEU A 104 -1.74 5.51 15.79
C LEU A 104 -2.56 6.08 16.94
N GLY A 105 -2.68 7.42 17.03
CA GLY A 105 -3.28 8.03 18.21
C GLY A 105 -2.53 7.62 19.48
N ALA A 106 -3.23 6.97 20.42
CA ALA A 106 -2.66 6.48 21.67
C ALA A 106 -2.11 5.03 21.58
N TYR A 107 -2.23 4.37 20.43
CA TYR A 107 -1.76 2.99 20.30
C TYR A 107 -0.24 2.93 20.13
N PRO A 108 0.44 1.96 20.77
CA PRO A 108 1.90 1.86 20.70
C PRO A 108 2.41 1.42 19.33
N PHE A 109 1.64 0.62 18.61
CA PHE A 109 1.89 0.18 17.23
C PHE A 109 0.65 -0.44 16.61
N VAL A 110 0.68 -0.65 15.30
CA VAL A 110 -0.32 -1.36 14.50
C VAL A 110 0.39 -2.43 13.66
N VAL A 111 -0.23 -3.57 13.49
CA VAL A 111 0.27 -4.66 12.62
C VAL A 111 -0.75 -5.02 11.55
N PRO A 112 -0.32 -5.42 10.34
CA PRO A 112 -1.22 -5.82 9.27
C PRO A 112 -1.70 -7.26 9.46
N ASP A 113 -2.97 -7.54 9.16
CA ASP A 113 -3.44 -8.93 9.05
C ASP A 113 -2.97 -9.59 7.74
N SER A 114 -3.29 -10.89 7.57
CA SER A 114 -2.90 -11.66 6.38
C SER A 114 -3.57 -11.22 5.08
N HIS A 115 -4.55 -10.32 5.14
CA HIS A 115 -5.26 -9.79 3.98
C HIS A 115 -4.67 -8.46 3.48
N ILE A 116 -3.60 -7.98 4.10
CA ILE A 116 -2.90 -6.74 3.75
C ILE A 116 -1.48 -7.05 3.30
N SER A 117 -1.09 -6.58 2.14
CA SER A 117 0.31 -6.49 1.71
C SER A 117 0.90 -5.17 2.14
N VAL A 118 2.12 -5.21 2.71
CA VAL A 118 2.89 -4.04 3.12
C VAL A 118 4.05 -3.84 2.17
N ILE A 119 4.15 -2.66 1.59
CA ILE A 119 5.23 -2.22 0.72
C ILE A 119 5.97 -1.11 1.47
N ARG A 120 7.20 -1.38 1.87
CA ARG A 120 8.11 -0.40 2.49
C ARG A 120 9.27 -0.18 1.57
N THR A 121 9.37 0.99 0.98
CA THR A 121 10.44 1.36 0.07
C THR A 121 11.77 1.53 0.80
N VAL A 122 12.88 1.48 0.06
CA VAL A 122 14.17 1.96 0.57
C VAL A 122 14.14 3.48 0.70
N LYS A 123 15.06 4.05 1.48
CA LYS A 123 15.06 5.49 1.85
C LYS A 123 15.14 6.43 0.64
N GLU A 124 15.77 5.99 -0.43
CA GLU A 124 15.98 6.76 -1.66
C GLU A 124 14.74 6.84 -2.55
N ILE A 125 13.70 6.07 -2.22
CA ILE A 125 12.44 5.99 -2.98
C ILE A 125 11.32 6.69 -2.21
N GLU A 126 10.69 7.67 -2.87
CA GLU A 126 9.55 8.39 -2.33
C GLU A 126 8.31 7.46 -2.29
N SER A 127 7.90 7.07 -1.10
CA SER A 127 6.78 6.13 -0.92
C SER A 127 5.47 6.65 -1.51
N GLN A 128 5.24 7.96 -1.45
CA GLN A 128 4.05 8.58 -2.03
C GLN A 128 4.04 8.48 -3.56
N TYR A 129 5.20 8.49 -4.22
CA TYR A 129 5.31 8.25 -5.66
C TYR A 129 4.86 6.83 -6.00
N ILE A 130 5.35 5.84 -5.26
CA ILE A 130 4.96 4.42 -5.45
C ILE A 130 3.46 4.22 -5.15
N TYR A 131 2.93 4.89 -4.14
CA TYR A 131 1.49 4.88 -3.86
C TYR A 131 0.68 5.40 -5.05
N TYR A 132 1.06 6.54 -5.64
CA TYR A 132 0.36 7.07 -6.81
C TYR A 132 0.51 6.16 -8.01
N PHE A 133 1.68 5.55 -8.20
CA PHE A 133 1.91 4.58 -9.25
C PHE A 133 0.99 3.35 -9.10
N ILE A 134 0.89 2.79 -7.89
CA ILE A 134 0.00 1.65 -7.61
C ILE A 134 -1.47 2.05 -7.79
N SER A 135 -1.84 3.26 -7.41
CA SER A 135 -3.22 3.76 -7.48
C SER A 135 -3.62 4.23 -8.89
N ALA A 136 -2.69 4.32 -9.83
CA ALA A 136 -2.98 4.73 -11.20
C ALA A 136 -3.92 3.72 -11.88
N PRO A 137 -4.88 4.17 -12.72
CA PRO A 137 -5.86 3.29 -13.36
C PRO A 137 -5.22 2.14 -14.14
N THR A 138 -4.12 2.39 -14.86
CA THR A 138 -3.39 1.37 -15.62
C THR A 138 -2.80 0.28 -14.72
N THR A 139 -2.21 0.67 -13.59
CA THR A 139 -1.68 -0.29 -12.61
C THR A 139 -2.82 -1.05 -11.92
N GLN A 140 -3.92 -0.37 -11.57
CA GLN A 140 -5.08 -1.03 -10.97
C GLN A 140 -5.71 -2.06 -11.94
N GLN A 141 -5.79 -1.74 -13.22
CA GLN A 141 -6.22 -2.69 -14.25
C GLN A 141 -5.28 -3.90 -14.31
N TYR A 142 -3.97 -3.67 -14.36
CA TYR A 142 -2.99 -4.75 -14.32
C TYR A 142 -3.17 -5.66 -13.10
N LEU A 143 -3.32 -5.08 -11.91
CA LEU A 143 -3.55 -5.86 -10.70
C LEU A 143 -4.85 -6.67 -10.79
N GLU A 144 -5.93 -6.09 -11.33
CA GLU A 144 -7.21 -6.78 -11.49
C GLU A 144 -7.12 -7.97 -12.46
N GLU A 145 -6.39 -7.84 -13.56
CA GLU A 145 -6.15 -8.89 -14.55
C GLU A 145 -5.32 -10.05 -13.98
N HIS A 146 -4.51 -9.79 -12.94
CA HIS A 146 -3.66 -10.80 -12.29
C HIS A 146 -4.22 -11.33 -10.97
N LEU A 147 -5.48 -11.04 -10.66
CA LEU A 147 -6.16 -11.64 -9.51
C LEU A 147 -6.43 -13.12 -9.77
N THR A 148 -6.32 -13.89 -8.71
CA THR A 148 -6.64 -15.32 -8.71
C THR A 148 -7.86 -15.59 -7.83
N GLY A 149 -8.38 -16.82 -7.88
CA GLY A 149 -9.54 -17.23 -7.10
C GLY A 149 -10.87 -17.11 -7.84
N SER A 150 -11.96 -17.49 -7.18
CA SER A 150 -13.31 -17.42 -7.72
C SER A 150 -13.89 -15.99 -7.66
N THR A 151 -15.00 -15.76 -8.36
CA THR A 151 -15.67 -14.45 -8.47
C THR A 151 -15.88 -13.73 -7.11
N ASN A 152 -16.13 -14.50 -6.05
CA ASN A 152 -16.41 -13.96 -4.72
C ASN A 152 -15.21 -14.00 -3.76
N GLN A 153 -14.07 -14.58 -4.18
CA GLN A 153 -12.86 -14.74 -3.37
C GLN A 153 -11.62 -14.41 -4.19
N LYS A 154 -11.62 -13.24 -4.82
CA LYS A 154 -10.45 -12.76 -5.56
C LYS A 154 -9.32 -12.43 -4.59
N GLU A 155 -8.11 -12.79 -4.97
CA GLU A 155 -6.89 -12.61 -4.20
C GLU A 155 -5.76 -12.07 -5.07
N LEU A 156 -5.07 -11.07 -4.55
CA LEU A 156 -3.84 -10.52 -5.10
C LEU A 156 -2.65 -11.20 -4.40
N TYR A 157 -1.97 -12.10 -5.10
CA TYR A 157 -0.76 -12.72 -4.57
C TYR A 157 0.37 -11.71 -4.49
N ILE A 158 1.21 -11.87 -3.46
CA ILE A 158 2.36 -10.99 -3.21
C ILE A 158 3.32 -10.96 -4.41
N GLY A 159 3.49 -12.09 -5.12
CA GLY A 159 4.33 -12.19 -6.30
C GLY A 159 3.94 -11.22 -7.42
N VAL A 160 2.64 -10.90 -7.58
CA VAL A 160 2.18 -9.91 -8.56
C VAL A 160 2.71 -8.52 -8.21
N LEU A 161 2.72 -8.15 -6.92
CA LEU A 161 3.33 -6.90 -6.46
C LEU A 161 4.85 -6.95 -6.55
N GLU A 162 5.48 -8.07 -6.23
CA GLU A 162 6.94 -8.24 -6.34
C GLU A 162 7.44 -8.02 -7.76
N ASP A 163 6.72 -8.56 -8.73
CA ASP A 163 7.06 -8.50 -10.15
C ASP A 163 6.52 -7.27 -10.89
N LEU A 164 5.74 -6.43 -10.22
CA LEU A 164 5.18 -5.22 -10.81
C LEU A 164 6.30 -4.32 -11.34
N ILE A 165 6.21 -3.99 -12.63
CA ILE A 165 7.20 -3.16 -13.31
C ILE A 165 6.92 -1.68 -13.03
N VAL A 166 7.91 -1.01 -12.47
CA VAL A 166 7.85 0.40 -12.07
C VAL A 166 8.76 1.24 -12.95
N ALA A 167 8.20 2.28 -13.56
CA ALA A 167 8.99 3.33 -14.19
C ALA A 167 9.45 4.33 -13.10
N LEU A 168 10.76 4.39 -12.88
CA LEU A 168 11.35 5.09 -11.74
C LEU A 168 12.20 6.29 -12.20
N PRO A 169 11.76 7.53 -11.94
CA PRO A 169 12.55 8.74 -12.13
C PRO A 169 13.61 8.92 -11.04
N SER A 170 14.46 9.93 -11.20
CA SER A 170 15.38 10.34 -10.14
C SER A 170 14.60 10.72 -8.87
N GLN A 171 15.21 10.57 -7.68
CA GLN A 171 14.57 10.91 -6.41
C GLN A 171 14.04 12.35 -6.40
N LYS A 172 14.82 13.29 -6.93
CA LYS A 172 14.40 14.69 -7.05
C LYS A 172 13.11 14.85 -7.88
N GLU A 173 13.00 14.10 -8.93
CA GLU A 173 11.84 14.12 -9.83
C GLU A 173 10.64 13.42 -9.19
N GLN A 174 10.84 12.30 -8.48
CA GLN A 174 9.77 11.66 -7.68
C GLN A 174 9.13 12.67 -6.72
N VAL A 175 9.93 13.44 -5.98
CA VAL A 175 9.44 14.47 -5.06
C VAL A 175 8.66 15.56 -5.80
N GLN A 176 9.14 15.99 -6.97
CA GLN A 176 8.43 16.99 -7.79
C GLN A 176 7.08 16.45 -8.30
N ILE A 177 7.04 15.21 -8.79
CA ILE A 177 5.81 14.56 -9.24
C ILE A 177 4.80 14.50 -8.08
N VAL A 178 5.22 14.03 -6.91
CA VAL A 178 4.37 13.95 -5.71
C VAL A 178 3.80 15.33 -5.36
N LYS A 179 4.63 16.37 -5.37
CA LYS A 179 4.20 17.74 -5.09
C LYS A 179 3.13 18.22 -6.09
N HIS A 180 3.34 17.97 -7.38
CA HIS A 180 2.38 18.38 -8.41
C HIS A 180 1.06 17.62 -8.32
N VAL A 181 1.11 16.30 -8.10
CA VAL A 181 -0.09 15.47 -7.94
C VAL A 181 -0.90 15.93 -6.73
N ARG A 182 -0.26 16.17 -5.58
CA ARG A 182 -0.94 16.72 -4.38
C ARG A 182 -1.65 18.03 -4.68
N LYS A 183 -0.97 18.96 -5.34
CA LYS A 183 -1.55 20.26 -5.70
C LYS A 183 -2.77 20.11 -6.63
N MET A 184 -2.73 19.16 -7.56
CA MET A 184 -3.88 18.85 -8.42
C MET A 184 -5.08 18.34 -7.60
N PHE A 185 -4.85 17.43 -6.64
CA PHE A 185 -5.92 16.96 -5.76
C PHE A 185 -6.48 18.07 -4.87
N GLU A 186 -5.64 18.97 -4.36
CA GLU A 186 -6.09 20.14 -3.60
C GLU A 186 -7.02 21.03 -4.42
N TYR A 187 -6.67 21.30 -5.68
CA TYR A 187 -7.54 22.06 -6.59
C TYR A 187 -8.87 21.34 -6.88
N LEU A 188 -8.84 20.03 -7.14
CA LEU A 188 -10.05 19.25 -7.40
C LEU A 188 -10.97 19.24 -6.18
N ASN A 189 -10.42 19.08 -4.98
CA ASN A 189 -11.19 19.14 -3.72
C ASN A 189 -11.81 20.52 -3.51
N SER A 190 -11.05 21.59 -3.75
CA SER A 190 -11.57 22.96 -3.66
C SER A 190 -12.72 23.22 -4.64
N ILE A 191 -12.65 22.67 -5.85
CA ILE A 191 -13.75 22.76 -6.81
C ILE A 191 -14.97 21.99 -6.30
N ALA A 192 -14.77 20.77 -5.80
CA ALA A 192 -15.86 19.92 -5.31
C ALA A 192 -16.57 20.51 -4.07
N GLU A 193 -15.85 21.27 -3.23
CA GLU A 193 -16.43 21.95 -2.06
C GLU A 193 -17.25 23.20 -2.42
N ASN A 194 -17.07 23.73 -3.65
CA ASN A 194 -17.76 24.92 -4.15
C ASN A 194 -18.93 24.61 -5.12
N LEU A 195 -19.22 23.33 -5.34
CA LEU A 195 -20.36 22.83 -6.12
C LEU A 195 -21.50 22.35 -5.21
#